data_ae6c38cbb894ba36e41424733043185f
#
_entry.id   ae6c38cbb894ba36e41424733043185f
#
_cell.length_a   1.000
_cell.length_b   1.000
_cell.length_c   1.000
_cell.angle_alpha   90.00
_cell.angle_beta   90.00
_cell.angle_gamma   90.00
#
_symmetry.space_group_name_H-M   'P 1'
#
loop_
_entity.id
_entity.type
_entity.pdbx_description
1 polymer ?
#
loop_
_entity_poly.entity_id
_entity_poly.type
_entity_poly.pdbx_seq_one_letter_code
_entity_poly.pdbx_strand_id
1 'polypeptide(L)'
;MIYKNETHLSERREHMRGGDGAANLTGLAGELPKNLRLFSMIRLEPGSSIGYHVHENETELFHFISGSGTVDDNGVAARVSAGDTMATPSGFGHSVTNDGEEELVFLAVIVRD
;
A
#
# COMPACT_ATOMS: atom_id res chain seq x y z
N MET A 1 22.99 8.19 2.69
CA MET A 1 22.96 6.75 3.12
C MET A 1 22.29 5.94 2.05
N ILE A 2 22.81 4.76 1.79
CA ILE A 2 22.23 3.86 0.79
C ILE A 2 21.77 2.59 1.50
N TYR A 3 20.51 2.24 1.27
CA TYR A 3 19.92 0.98 1.75
C TYR A 3 19.85 0.04 0.54
N LYS A 4 20.74 -0.95 0.51
CA LYS A 4 20.84 -1.89 -0.61
C LYS A 4 19.62 -2.81 -0.65
N ASN A 5 19.17 -3.14 -1.86
CA ASN A 5 18.00 -4.02 -2.05
C ASN A 5 18.11 -5.33 -1.28
N GLU A 6 19.27 -5.98 -1.29
CA GLU A 6 19.51 -7.26 -0.60
C GLU A 6 19.43 -7.16 0.92
N THR A 7 19.42 -5.95 1.49
CA THR A 7 19.27 -5.75 2.94
C THR A 7 17.84 -5.46 3.37
N HIS A 8 16.92 -5.28 2.41
CA HIS A 8 15.52 -5.02 2.73
C HIS A 8 14.88 -6.24 3.36
N LEU A 9 14.08 -6.02 4.40
CA LEU A 9 13.34 -7.07 5.07
C LEU A 9 11.89 -7.06 4.60
N SER A 10 11.38 -8.25 4.31
CA SER A 10 9.99 -8.43 3.88
C SER A 10 9.23 -9.25 4.91
N GLU A 11 7.94 -8.95 5.06
CA GLU A 11 7.04 -9.78 5.85
C GLU A 11 5.74 -10.00 5.08
N ARG A 12 5.16 -11.19 5.25
CA ARG A 12 3.87 -11.52 4.66
C ARG A 12 2.80 -11.38 5.73
N ARG A 13 1.79 -10.57 5.45
CA ARG A 13 0.66 -10.34 6.36
C ARG A 13 -0.62 -10.87 5.74
N GLU A 14 -1.29 -11.77 6.46
CA GLU A 14 -2.59 -12.27 6.07
C GLU A 14 -3.68 -11.36 6.64
N HIS A 15 -4.78 -11.23 5.88
CA HIS A 15 -5.99 -10.49 6.30
C HIS A 15 -5.70 -9.07 6.79
N MET A 16 -4.82 -8.38 6.09
CA MET A 16 -4.43 -7.02 6.46
C MET A 16 -5.65 -6.09 6.47
N ARG A 17 -5.87 -5.43 7.61
CA ARG A 17 -7.05 -4.58 7.85
C ARG A 17 -8.37 -5.30 7.61
N GLY A 18 -8.44 -6.61 7.87
CA GLY A 18 -9.63 -7.41 7.64
C GLY A 18 -9.86 -7.82 6.19
N GLY A 19 -8.89 -7.60 5.32
CA GLY A 19 -8.98 -8.00 3.92
C GLY A 19 -8.77 -9.50 3.72
N ASP A 20 -8.82 -9.92 2.48
CA ASP A 20 -8.63 -11.31 2.06
C ASP A 20 -7.18 -11.57 1.68
N GLY A 21 -6.75 -12.85 1.83
CA GLY A 21 -5.46 -13.32 1.37
C GLY A 21 -4.29 -12.63 2.05
N ALA A 22 -3.27 -12.24 1.29
CA ALA A 22 -2.04 -11.75 1.86
C ALA A 22 -1.40 -10.62 1.06
N ALA A 23 -0.70 -9.74 1.79
CA ALA A 23 0.17 -8.71 1.27
C ALA A 23 1.60 -8.98 1.75
N ASN A 24 2.56 -8.75 0.87
CA ASN A 24 3.99 -8.83 1.20
C ASN A 24 4.54 -7.42 1.27
N LEU A 25 5.03 -7.01 2.43
CA LEU A 25 5.54 -5.68 2.69
C LEU A 25 7.06 -5.71 2.78
N THR A 26 7.72 -4.86 2.01
CA THR A 26 9.18 -4.73 2.04
C THR A 26 9.54 -3.31 2.44
N GLY A 27 10.13 -3.15 3.62
CA GLY A 27 10.63 -1.85 4.06
C GLY A 27 11.84 -1.42 3.24
N LEU A 28 11.84 -0.18 2.76
CA LEU A 28 12.85 0.30 1.82
C LEU A 28 14.00 1.04 2.48
N ALA A 29 13.86 1.45 3.74
CA ALA A 29 14.92 2.12 4.48
C ALA A 29 14.92 1.65 5.93
N GLY A 30 16.11 1.48 6.51
CA GLY A 30 16.25 1.01 7.89
C GLY A 30 15.81 2.07 8.91
N GLU A 31 15.96 3.34 8.56
CA GLU A 31 15.52 4.45 9.39
C GLU A 31 14.68 5.40 8.56
N LEU A 32 13.57 5.86 9.14
CA LEU A 32 12.70 6.85 8.50
C LEU A 32 12.80 8.17 9.28
N PRO A 33 12.70 9.32 8.58
CA PRO A 33 12.53 10.58 9.29
C PRO A 33 11.24 10.52 10.11
N LYS A 34 11.19 11.28 11.21
CA LYS A 34 10.08 11.19 12.18
C LYS A 34 8.71 11.49 11.59
N ASN A 35 8.65 12.23 10.49
CA ASN A 35 7.41 12.57 9.83
C ASN A 35 6.95 11.51 8.81
N LEU A 36 7.73 10.46 8.59
CA LEU A 36 7.32 9.30 7.81
C LEU A 36 7.05 8.12 8.73
N ARG A 37 5.86 7.55 8.63
CA ARG A 37 5.49 6.34 9.38
C ARG A 37 5.69 5.07 8.59
N LEU A 38 5.65 5.16 7.26
CA LEU A 38 5.79 4.01 6.37
C LEU A 38 6.47 4.44 5.08
N PHE A 39 7.37 3.62 4.61
CA PHE A 39 7.98 3.73 3.27
C PHE A 39 8.30 2.31 2.83
N SER A 40 7.36 1.69 2.13
CA SER A 40 7.42 0.26 1.81
C SER A 40 6.92 -0.02 0.40
N MET A 41 7.51 -1.05 -0.20
CA MET A 41 6.92 -1.68 -1.37
C MET A 41 5.90 -2.72 -0.89
N ILE A 42 4.72 -2.70 -1.46
CA ILE A 42 3.68 -3.68 -1.16
C ILE A 42 3.41 -4.50 -2.42
N ARG A 43 3.41 -5.83 -2.24
CA ARG A 43 3.03 -6.78 -3.27
C ARG A 43 1.79 -7.51 -2.79
N LEU A 44 0.66 -7.22 -3.43
CA LEU A 44 -0.62 -7.81 -3.06
C LEU A 44 -0.85 -9.03 -3.95
N GLU A 45 -0.98 -10.20 -3.32
CA GLU A 45 -1.13 -11.46 -4.04
C GLU A 45 -2.47 -11.50 -4.79
N PRO A 46 -2.57 -12.25 -5.90
CA PRO A 46 -3.84 -12.36 -6.64
C PRO A 46 -4.99 -12.79 -5.72
N GLY A 47 -6.13 -12.15 -5.88
CA GLY A 47 -7.31 -12.41 -5.05
C GLY A 47 -7.26 -11.82 -3.65
N SER A 48 -6.18 -11.14 -3.30
CA SER A 48 -5.99 -10.56 -1.97
C SER A 48 -6.45 -9.11 -1.91
N SER A 49 -6.71 -8.65 -0.69
CA SER A 49 -7.12 -7.26 -0.47
C SER A 49 -6.59 -6.72 0.84
N ILE A 50 -6.42 -5.41 0.89
CA ILE A 50 -6.24 -4.66 2.13
C ILE A 50 -7.59 -4.03 2.44
N GLY A 51 -8.16 -4.38 3.60
CA GLY A 51 -9.51 -3.96 3.97
C GLY A 51 -9.64 -2.46 4.19
N TYR A 52 -10.87 -1.97 4.09
CA TYR A 52 -11.17 -0.54 4.23
C TYR A 52 -10.78 -0.05 5.63
N HIS A 53 -10.06 1.07 5.67
CA HIS A 53 -9.68 1.72 6.92
C HIS A 53 -9.47 3.21 6.69
N VAL A 54 -9.61 3.99 7.77
CA VAL A 54 -9.49 5.45 7.74
C VAL A 54 -8.14 5.85 8.32
N HIS A 55 -7.48 6.82 7.69
CA HIS A 55 -6.26 7.42 8.21
C HIS A 55 -6.59 8.70 8.98
N GLU A 56 -6.01 8.82 10.17
CA GLU A 56 -6.19 9.99 11.06
C GLU A 56 -4.84 10.63 11.36
N ASN A 57 -4.74 11.94 11.15
CA ASN A 57 -3.52 12.73 11.39
C ASN A 57 -2.34 12.28 10.54
N GLU A 58 -2.62 11.73 9.38
CA GLU A 58 -1.61 11.28 8.42
C GLU A 58 -2.22 11.20 7.03
N THR A 59 -1.35 11.20 6.03
CA THR A 59 -1.74 11.00 4.63
C THR A 59 -0.99 9.79 4.10
N GLU A 60 -1.70 8.88 3.43
CA GLU A 60 -1.05 7.77 2.74
C GLU A 60 -1.09 7.99 1.24
N LEU A 61 0.04 7.69 0.58
CA LEU A 61 0.17 7.71 -0.87
C LEU A 61 0.48 6.31 -1.36
N PHE A 62 -0.30 5.81 -2.32
CA PHE A 62 0.00 4.59 -3.04
C PHE A 62 0.34 4.95 -4.47
N HIS A 63 1.53 4.57 -4.91
CA HIS A 63 1.92 4.69 -6.31
C HIS A 63 2.01 3.30 -6.92
N PHE A 64 1.11 2.99 -7.87
CA PHE A 64 1.01 1.66 -8.47
C PHE A 64 2.09 1.49 -9.54
N ILE A 65 2.87 0.42 -9.43
CA ILE A 65 4.05 0.17 -10.25
C ILE A 65 3.76 -0.89 -11.30
N SER A 66 3.07 -1.98 -10.92
CA SER A 66 2.72 -3.03 -11.88
C SER A 66 1.44 -3.74 -11.44
N GLY A 67 0.78 -4.37 -12.38
CA GLY A 67 -0.51 -5.00 -12.16
C GLY A 67 -1.66 -4.02 -12.26
N SER A 68 -2.84 -4.49 -11.88
CA SER A 68 -4.06 -3.68 -11.85
C SER A 68 -4.97 -4.16 -10.73
N GLY A 69 -5.87 -3.32 -10.29
CA GLY A 69 -6.79 -3.68 -9.23
C GLY A 69 -7.93 -2.69 -9.11
N THR A 70 -8.72 -2.88 -8.06
CA THR A 70 -9.84 -2.00 -7.71
C THR A 70 -9.57 -1.41 -6.34
N VAL A 71 -9.80 -0.11 -6.22
CA VAL A 71 -9.69 0.60 -4.95
C VAL A 71 -11.04 1.15 -4.55
N ASP A 72 -11.22 1.34 -3.25
CA ASP A 72 -12.26 2.22 -2.71
C ASP A 72 -11.52 3.47 -2.24
N ASP A 73 -11.80 4.58 -2.90
CA ASP A 73 -11.22 5.89 -2.58
C ASP A 73 -12.26 6.72 -1.85
N ASN A 74 -12.23 6.65 -0.54
CA ASN A 74 -13.15 7.36 0.35
C ASN A 74 -14.64 7.19 -0.06
N GLY A 75 -15.02 5.96 -0.36
CA GLY A 75 -16.39 5.59 -0.73
C GLY A 75 -16.66 5.54 -2.24
N VAL A 76 -15.66 5.83 -3.07
CA VAL A 76 -15.80 5.79 -4.53
C VAL A 76 -14.91 4.70 -5.10
N ALA A 77 -15.51 3.72 -5.77
CA ALA A 77 -14.76 2.65 -6.41
C ALA A 77 -14.09 3.16 -7.69
N ALA A 78 -12.85 2.72 -7.89
CA ALA A 78 -12.09 3.07 -9.09
C ALA A 78 -11.13 1.95 -9.48
N ARG A 79 -10.80 1.86 -10.77
CA ARG A 79 -9.73 0.97 -11.25
C ARG A 79 -8.41 1.70 -11.20
N VAL A 80 -7.36 0.97 -10.81
CA VAL A 80 -5.98 1.47 -10.83
C VAL A 80 -5.09 0.52 -11.61
N SER A 81 -4.05 1.07 -12.20
CA SER A 81 -3.04 0.31 -12.93
C SER A 81 -1.70 1.01 -12.83
N ALA A 82 -0.66 0.42 -13.44
CA ALA A 82 0.70 0.97 -13.38
C ALA A 82 0.74 2.44 -13.77
N GLY A 83 1.39 3.25 -12.95
CA GLY A 83 1.52 4.70 -13.13
C GLY A 83 0.51 5.53 -12.37
N ASP A 84 -0.57 4.92 -11.85
CA ASP A 84 -1.58 5.66 -11.09
C ASP A 84 -1.12 5.92 -9.65
N THR A 85 -1.63 6.99 -9.06
CA THR A 85 -1.37 7.31 -7.65
C THR A 85 -2.70 7.56 -6.95
N MET A 86 -2.88 6.95 -5.77
CA MET A 86 -4.02 7.24 -4.90
C MET A 86 -3.51 7.94 -3.65
N ALA A 87 -4.06 9.12 -3.37
CA ALA A 87 -3.76 9.87 -2.15
C ALA A 87 -4.93 9.76 -1.19
N THR A 88 -4.65 9.40 0.07
CA THR A 88 -5.65 9.27 1.13
C THR A 88 -5.26 10.20 2.27
N PRO A 89 -5.77 11.44 2.27
CA PRO A 89 -5.46 12.40 3.34
C PRO A 89 -6.16 12.05 4.65
N SER A 90 -5.79 12.75 5.71
CA SER A 90 -6.40 12.58 7.04
C SER A 90 -7.91 12.70 6.98
N GLY A 91 -8.59 11.78 7.65
CA GLY A 91 -10.05 11.69 7.69
C GLY A 91 -10.66 10.89 6.54
N PHE A 92 -9.85 10.55 5.52
CA PHE A 92 -10.30 9.75 4.37
C PHE A 92 -9.97 8.28 4.61
N GLY A 93 -10.77 7.41 4.00
CA GLY A 93 -10.53 5.97 4.04
C GLY A 93 -10.24 5.40 2.67
N HIS A 94 -9.71 4.19 2.66
CA HIS A 94 -9.44 3.47 1.42
C HIS A 94 -9.35 1.96 1.63
N SER A 95 -9.45 1.24 0.52
CA SER A 95 -9.13 -0.17 0.42
C SER A 95 -8.53 -0.46 -0.94
N VAL A 96 -7.83 -1.60 -1.05
CA VAL A 96 -7.24 -2.06 -2.32
C VAL A 96 -7.54 -3.54 -2.48
N THR A 97 -8.01 -3.94 -3.66
CA THR A 97 -8.25 -5.33 -4.01
C THR A 97 -7.50 -5.68 -5.28
N ASN A 98 -6.72 -6.74 -5.22
CA ASN A 98 -6.12 -7.33 -6.42
C ASN A 98 -7.09 -8.36 -7.00
N ASP A 99 -7.86 -7.94 -7.97
CA ASP A 99 -8.84 -8.79 -8.67
C ASP A 99 -8.28 -9.38 -9.98
N GLY A 100 -6.97 -9.27 -10.18
CA GLY A 100 -6.27 -9.82 -11.34
C GLY A 100 -5.59 -11.15 -11.05
N GLU A 101 -4.82 -11.64 -12.02
CA GLU A 101 -4.11 -12.91 -11.93
C GLU A 101 -2.63 -12.75 -11.59
N GLU A 102 -2.11 -11.52 -11.64
CA GLU A 102 -0.74 -11.19 -11.30
C GLU A 102 -0.69 -10.36 -10.03
N GLU A 103 0.49 -10.28 -9.41
CA GLU A 103 0.67 -9.40 -8.25
C GLU A 103 0.36 -7.95 -8.60
N LEU A 104 -0.27 -7.26 -7.68
CA LEU A 104 -0.41 -5.81 -7.73
C LEU A 104 0.70 -5.21 -6.87
N VAL A 105 1.60 -4.45 -7.50
CA VAL A 105 2.78 -3.90 -6.82
C VAL A 105 2.64 -2.40 -6.72
N PHE A 106 2.81 -1.87 -5.52
CA PHE A 106 2.74 -0.42 -5.30
C PHE A 106 3.66 0.02 -4.17
N LEU A 107 4.11 1.26 -4.29
CA LEU A 107 4.87 1.95 -3.25
C LEU A 107 3.88 2.60 -2.29
N ALA A 108 4.07 2.38 -0.99
CA ALA A 108 3.24 2.97 0.05
C ALA A 108 4.07 3.91 0.91
N VAL A 109 3.60 5.13 1.08
CA VAL A 109 4.24 6.16 1.90
C VAL A 109 3.19 6.74 2.82
N ILE A 110 3.47 6.76 4.13
CA ILE A 110 2.61 7.44 5.11
C ILE A 110 3.38 8.62 5.70
N VAL A 111 2.83 9.80 5.53
CA VAL A 111 3.38 11.05 6.04
C VAL A 111 2.52 11.50 7.22
N ARG A 112 3.13 11.72 8.38
CA ARG A 112 2.43 12.26 9.55
C ARG A 112 2.18 13.75 9.38
N ASP A 113 1.02 14.17 9.81
CA ASP A 113 0.68 15.60 9.85
C ASP A 113 1.51 16.35 10.89
#